data_ec19ec9c4a2ed169621bd3bc8429cc92
#
_entry.id   ec19ec9c4a2ed169621bd3bc8429cc92
#
_cell.length_a   1.000
_cell.length_b   1.000
_cell.length_c   1.000
_cell.angle_alpha   90.00
_cell.angle_beta   90.00
_cell.angle_gamma   90.00
#
_symmetry.space_group_name_H-M   'P 1'
#
loop_
_entity.id
_entity.type
_entity.pdbx_description
1 polymer ?
#
loop_
_entity_poly.entity_id
_entity_poly.type
_entity_poly.pdbx_seq_one_letter_code
_entity_poly.pdbx_strand_id
1 'polypeptide(L)'
;MLKASDLNVYYGPIHAVKGVSFEVNEGEIVTLIGANGAGKSTILKTVSGLMRTRGGSIEFLGTGISDAAPHRIVRLGIAHVPEGRRIFTSMTVEENLDMGAYTAPPAELEEDKEAVFERFPRLKERRKQVAGTLSGGEQQMLAMGRALMSHPKLLMLDEPSMGLAPILVEQVFDIIRSLHDAGTTILLVEQNAEMALAIADRAYVLETGRVAISGTGAELARSEQIRKAYLGG
;
A
#
# COMPACT_ATOMS: atom_id res chain seq x y z
N MET A 1 5.92 -0.65 -14.66
CA MET A 1 5.87 -1.77 -13.69
C MET A 1 4.47 -2.36 -13.54
N LEU A 2 3.47 -1.63 -13.01
CA LEU A 2 2.06 -2.05 -12.91
C LEU A 2 1.21 -1.23 -13.87
N LYS A 3 0.29 -1.88 -14.60
CA LYS A 3 -0.68 -1.22 -15.47
C LYS A 3 -2.06 -1.82 -15.23
N ALA A 4 -3.02 -0.96 -14.90
CA ALA A 4 -4.43 -1.28 -14.79
C ALA A 4 -5.19 -0.57 -15.92
N SER A 5 -6.01 -1.29 -16.66
CA SER A 5 -6.73 -0.77 -17.82
C SER A 5 -8.20 -1.12 -17.71
N ASP A 6 -9.06 -0.08 -17.71
CA ASP A 6 -10.52 -0.16 -17.72
C ASP A 6 -11.11 -1.11 -16.66
N LEU A 7 -10.58 -1.04 -15.40
CA LEU A 7 -11.02 -1.92 -14.33
C LEU A 7 -12.48 -1.71 -13.97
N ASN A 8 -13.24 -2.80 -13.96
CA ASN A 8 -14.64 -2.82 -13.54
C ASN A 8 -14.84 -3.86 -12.44
N VAL A 9 -15.10 -3.39 -11.20
CA VAL A 9 -15.19 -4.25 -10.02
C VAL A 9 -16.52 -4.06 -9.32
N TYR A 10 -17.12 -5.18 -8.86
CA TYR A 10 -18.46 -5.21 -8.28
C TYR A 10 -18.50 -5.93 -6.94
N TYR A 11 -19.31 -5.42 -6.02
CA TYR A 11 -19.79 -6.12 -4.83
C TYR A 11 -21.28 -6.50 -5.05
N GLY A 12 -21.51 -7.73 -5.49
CA GLY A 12 -22.88 -8.13 -5.90
C GLY A 12 -23.40 -7.21 -7.02
N PRO A 13 -24.49 -6.46 -6.81
CA PRO A 13 -25.04 -5.51 -7.77
C PRO A 13 -24.34 -4.15 -7.76
N ILE A 14 -23.51 -3.85 -6.75
CA ILE A 14 -22.88 -2.54 -6.58
C ILE A 14 -21.65 -2.45 -7.46
N HIS A 15 -21.64 -1.52 -8.45
CA HIS A 15 -20.48 -1.21 -9.28
C HIS A 15 -19.53 -0.27 -8.52
N ALA A 16 -18.53 -0.82 -7.87
CA ALA A 16 -17.62 -0.08 -6.98
C ALA A 16 -16.47 0.62 -7.74
N VAL A 17 -15.91 -0.02 -8.77
CA VAL A 17 -14.85 0.54 -9.62
C VAL A 17 -15.35 0.50 -11.07
N LYS A 18 -15.30 1.64 -11.76
CA LYS A 18 -16.06 1.91 -12.99
C LYS A 18 -15.13 2.40 -14.11
N GLY A 19 -14.43 1.49 -14.78
CA GLY A 19 -13.54 1.81 -15.89
C GLY A 19 -12.28 2.56 -15.44
N VAL A 20 -11.70 2.17 -14.30
CA VAL A 20 -10.50 2.83 -13.76
C VAL A 20 -9.26 2.35 -14.50
N SER A 21 -8.45 3.29 -14.97
CA SER A 21 -7.13 3.04 -15.55
C SER A 21 -6.07 3.85 -14.81
N PHE A 22 -4.95 3.21 -14.47
CA PHE A 22 -3.79 3.85 -13.85
C PHE A 22 -2.53 3.04 -14.10
N GLU A 23 -1.39 3.68 -13.93
CA GLU A 23 -0.07 3.07 -14.10
C GLU A 23 0.85 3.43 -12.93
N VAL A 24 1.74 2.50 -12.59
CA VAL A 24 2.84 2.70 -11.64
C VAL A 24 4.11 2.30 -12.35
N ASN A 25 5.05 3.23 -12.54
CA ASN A 25 6.35 2.92 -13.08
C ASN A 25 7.30 2.45 -11.97
N GLU A 26 8.40 1.84 -12.35
CA GLU A 26 9.44 1.41 -11.41
C GLU A 26 10.07 2.64 -10.75
N GLY A 27 10.28 2.58 -9.43
CA GLY A 27 10.84 3.66 -8.65
C GLY A 27 9.91 4.85 -8.42
N GLU A 28 8.59 4.75 -8.68
CA GLU A 28 7.63 5.81 -8.37
C GLU A 28 6.88 5.56 -7.06
N ILE A 29 6.50 6.66 -6.37
CA ILE A 29 5.37 6.68 -5.45
C ILE A 29 4.14 7.16 -6.24
N VAL A 30 3.19 6.26 -6.45
CA VAL A 30 1.89 6.61 -7.02
C VAL A 30 0.84 6.58 -5.93
N THR A 31 0.02 7.62 -5.81
CA THR A 31 -1.05 7.65 -4.82
C THR A 31 -2.44 7.65 -5.45
N LEU A 32 -3.36 6.90 -4.85
CA LEU A 32 -4.80 6.97 -5.12
C LEU A 32 -5.46 7.69 -3.94
N ILE A 33 -5.96 8.89 -4.17
CA ILE A 33 -6.65 9.69 -3.16
C ILE A 33 -8.14 9.79 -3.46
N GLY A 34 -8.96 10.05 -2.46
CA GLY A 34 -10.40 10.19 -2.61
C GLY A 34 -11.14 9.90 -1.30
N ALA A 35 -12.41 10.26 -1.25
CA ALA A 35 -13.26 10.04 -0.07
C ALA A 35 -13.46 8.53 0.23
N ASN A 36 -13.96 8.24 1.43
CA ASN A 36 -14.36 6.87 1.79
C ASN A 36 -15.43 6.37 0.83
N GLY A 37 -15.29 5.12 0.37
CA GLY A 37 -16.17 4.53 -0.63
C GLY A 37 -15.85 4.91 -2.09
N ALA A 38 -14.82 5.71 -2.37
CA ALA A 38 -14.42 6.06 -3.74
C ALA A 38 -13.86 4.88 -4.55
N GLY A 39 -13.60 3.73 -3.92
CA GLY A 39 -13.10 2.52 -4.60
C GLY A 39 -11.61 2.24 -4.41
N LYS A 40 -10.88 3.06 -3.62
CA LYS A 40 -9.42 2.95 -3.40
C LYS A 40 -8.97 1.56 -2.96
N SER A 41 -9.42 1.10 -1.78
CA SER A 41 -9.09 -0.22 -1.23
C SER A 41 -9.60 -1.38 -2.11
N THR A 42 -10.69 -1.15 -2.86
CA THR A 42 -11.20 -2.13 -3.84
C THR A 42 -10.19 -2.36 -4.96
N ILE A 43 -9.54 -1.29 -5.45
CA ILE A 43 -8.48 -1.39 -6.46
C ILE A 43 -7.31 -2.21 -5.91
N LEU A 44 -6.80 -1.90 -4.70
CA LEU A 44 -5.70 -2.67 -4.10
C LEU A 44 -6.06 -4.15 -3.90
N LYS A 45 -7.28 -4.44 -3.44
CA LYS A 45 -7.78 -5.82 -3.31
C LYS A 45 -7.87 -6.53 -4.67
N THR A 46 -8.17 -5.79 -5.74
CA THR A 46 -8.22 -6.37 -7.09
C THR A 46 -6.81 -6.65 -7.61
N VAL A 47 -5.87 -5.72 -7.43
CA VAL A 47 -4.46 -5.92 -7.80
C VAL A 47 -3.83 -7.09 -7.04
N SER A 48 -4.16 -7.25 -5.75
CA SER A 48 -3.66 -8.37 -4.92
C SER A 48 -4.40 -9.71 -5.15
N GLY A 49 -5.38 -9.75 -6.07
CA GLY A 49 -6.13 -10.97 -6.39
C GLY A 49 -7.17 -11.37 -5.34
N LEU A 50 -7.40 -10.54 -4.31
CA LEU A 50 -8.43 -10.75 -3.29
C LEU A 50 -9.84 -10.47 -3.82
N MET A 51 -9.93 -9.69 -4.90
CA MET A 51 -11.15 -9.44 -5.65
C MET A 51 -10.89 -9.64 -7.14
N ARG A 52 -11.92 -10.07 -7.87
CA ARG A 52 -11.83 -10.22 -9.33
C ARG A 52 -12.43 -9.02 -10.04
N THR A 53 -11.79 -8.58 -11.09
CA THR A 53 -12.41 -7.65 -12.04
C THR A 53 -13.44 -8.39 -12.90
N ARG A 54 -14.52 -7.72 -13.28
CA ARG A 54 -15.48 -8.22 -14.30
C ARG A 54 -15.20 -7.65 -15.69
N GLY A 55 -14.26 -6.74 -15.81
CA GLY A 55 -13.81 -6.14 -17.06
C GLY A 55 -12.52 -5.38 -16.86
N GLY A 56 -11.80 -5.16 -17.95
CA GLY A 56 -10.46 -4.59 -17.93
C GLY A 56 -9.37 -5.61 -17.64
N SER A 57 -8.14 -5.14 -17.51
CA SER A 57 -6.95 -5.97 -17.29
C SER A 57 -5.99 -5.36 -16.31
N ILE A 58 -5.19 -6.21 -15.67
CA ILE A 58 -4.08 -5.83 -14.81
C ILE A 58 -2.83 -6.57 -15.30
N GLU A 59 -1.78 -5.81 -15.56
CA GLU A 59 -0.47 -6.33 -15.93
C GLU A 59 0.57 -5.89 -14.90
N PHE A 60 1.43 -6.81 -14.51
CA PHE A 60 2.57 -6.53 -13.64
C PHE A 60 3.85 -7.10 -14.28
N LEU A 61 4.84 -6.23 -14.53
CA LEU A 61 6.09 -6.57 -15.24
C LEU A 61 5.84 -7.31 -16.57
N GLY A 62 4.83 -6.86 -17.34
CA GLY A 62 4.45 -7.47 -18.61
C GLY A 62 3.67 -8.78 -18.51
N THR A 63 3.35 -9.22 -17.30
CA THR A 63 2.56 -10.44 -17.06
C THR A 63 1.14 -10.08 -16.66
N GLY A 64 0.13 -10.63 -17.33
CA GLY A 64 -1.28 -10.47 -16.95
C GLY A 64 -1.56 -11.17 -15.62
N ILE A 65 -2.13 -10.41 -14.66
CA ILE A 65 -2.43 -10.92 -13.31
C ILE A 65 -3.91 -10.82 -12.92
N SER A 66 -4.80 -10.41 -13.81
CA SER A 66 -6.23 -10.20 -13.53
C SER A 66 -6.93 -11.40 -12.90
N ASP A 67 -6.53 -12.62 -13.30
CA ASP A 67 -7.08 -13.88 -12.80
C ASP A 67 -6.10 -14.67 -11.93
N ALA A 68 -4.95 -14.06 -11.59
CA ALA A 68 -3.94 -14.73 -10.79
C ALA A 68 -4.42 -14.92 -9.34
N ALA A 69 -4.08 -16.06 -8.74
CA ALA A 69 -4.35 -16.30 -7.34
C ALA A 69 -3.41 -15.44 -6.46
N PRO A 70 -3.85 -14.97 -5.27
CA PRO A 70 -3.06 -14.08 -4.40
C PRO A 70 -1.64 -14.57 -4.12
N HIS A 71 -1.46 -15.87 -3.85
CA HIS A 71 -0.15 -16.45 -3.58
C HIS A 71 0.82 -16.38 -4.79
N ARG A 72 0.29 -16.35 -6.02
CA ARG A 72 1.11 -16.14 -7.24
C ARG A 72 1.51 -14.68 -7.37
N ILE A 73 0.61 -13.75 -7.04
CA ILE A 73 0.85 -12.31 -7.09
C ILE A 73 1.97 -11.94 -6.10
N VAL A 74 1.94 -12.48 -4.88
CA VAL A 74 3.02 -12.29 -3.89
C VAL A 74 4.37 -12.79 -4.45
N ARG A 75 4.40 -13.97 -5.07
CA ARG A 75 5.63 -14.53 -5.68
C ARG A 75 6.16 -13.70 -6.85
N LEU A 76 5.33 -12.92 -7.52
CA LEU A 76 5.76 -11.98 -8.56
C LEU A 76 6.45 -10.73 -7.98
N GLY A 77 6.29 -10.49 -6.67
CA GLY A 77 6.90 -9.38 -5.96
C GLY A 77 5.93 -8.23 -5.63
N ILE A 78 4.63 -8.51 -5.50
CA ILE A 78 3.65 -7.54 -5.00
C ILE A 78 3.35 -7.86 -3.53
N ALA A 79 3.67 -6.94 -2.61
CA ALA A 79 3.23 -7.01 -1.22
C ALA A 79 2.11 -6.02 -0.96
N HIS A 80 1.15 -6.39 -0.10
CA HIS A 80 0.01 -5.57 0.25
C HIS A 80 -0.13 -5.46 1.77
N VAL A 81 -0.04 -4.24 2.29
CA VAL A 81 -0.39 -3.89 3.67
C VAL A 81 -1.81 -3.35 3.65
N PRO A 82 -2.81 -4.16 4.05
CA PRO A 82 -4.21 -3.76 4.00
C PRO A 82 -4.57 -2.82 5.15
N GLU A 83 -5.67 -2.11 5.00
CA GLU A 83 -6.30 -1.31 6.06
C GLU A 83 -6.51 -2.14 7.34
N GLY A 84 -6.30 -1.51 8.49
CA GLY A 84 -6.44 -2.14 9.80
C GLY A 84 -5.26 -3.05 10.18
N ARG A 85 -4.08 -2.85 9.55
CA ARG A 85 -2.78 -3.45 9.88
C ARG A 85 -2.69 -4.97 9.64
N ARG A 86 -3.72 -5.74 10.00
CA ARG A 86 -3.86 -7.20 9.81
C ARG A 86 -2.63 -8.00 10.24
N ILE A 87 -2.06 -7.64 11.40
CA ILE A 87 -0.99 -8.43 12.04
C ILE A 87 -1.57 -9.68 12.70
N PHE A 88 -0.72 -10.67 12.96
CA PHE A 88 -1.06 -11.86 13.74
C PHE A 88 -0.91 -11.51 15.23
N THR A 89 -2.01 -11.13 15.86
CA THR A 89 -2.02 -10.54 17.23
C THR A 89 -1.58 -11.50 18.32
N SER A 90 -1.70 -12.80 18.12
CA SER A 90 -1.27 -13.85 19.07
C SER A 90 0.20 -14.27 18.89
N MET A 91 0.84 -13.84 17.82
CA MET A 91 2.26 -14.08 17.55
C MET A 91 3.12 -12.94 18.11
N THR A 92 4.40 -13.22 18.33
CA THR A 92 5.40 -12.20 18.62
C THR A 92 5.69 -11.32 17.41
N VAL A 93 6.41 -10.22 17.62
CA VAL A 93 6.92 -9.36 16.54
C VAL A 93 7.76 -10.17 15.57
N GLU A 94 8.71 -10.96 16.08
CA GLU A 94 9.62 -11.77 15.27
C GLU A 94 8.85 -12.82 14.43
N GLU A 95 7.93 -13.56 15.03
CA GLU A 95 7.09 -14.54 14.33
C GLU A 95 6.22 -13.89 13.24
N ASN A 96 5.74 -12.65 13.45
CA ASN A 96 5.04 -11.91 12.40
C ASN A 96 5.96 -11.61 11.21
N LEU A 97 7.22 -11.26 11.46
CA LEU A 97 8.20 -11.04 10.39
C LEU A 97 8.50 -12.34 9.65
N ASP A 98 8.72 -13.45 10.36
CA ASP A 98 8.93 -14.77 9.76
C ASP A 98 7.79 -15.16 8.81
N MET A 99 6.55 -14.87 9.17
CA MET A 99 5.39 -15.08 8.29
C MET A 99 5.44 -14.24 7.01
N GLY A 100 6.08 -13.07 7.05
CA GLY A 100 6.30 -12.23 5.88
C GLY A 100 7.31 -12.81 4.88
N ALA A 101 8.28 -13.56 5.36
CA ALA A 101 9.33 -14.18 4.57
C ALA A 101 8.92 -15.49 3.88
N TYR A 102 7.64 -15.86 3.87
CA TYR A 102 7.16 -17.14 3.31
C TYR A 102 7.62 -17.41 1.86
N THR A 103 7.88 -16.36 1.08
CA THR A 103 8.37 -16.48 -0.30
C THR A 103 9.87 -16.22 -0.45
N ALA A 104 10.53 -15.75 0.59
CA ALA A 104 11.96 -15.46 0.61
C ALA A 104 12.81 -16.73 0.82
N PRO A 105 14.08 -16.75 0.37
CA PRO A 105 14.98 -17.86 0.64
C PRO A 105 15.24 -18.00 2.15
N PRO A 106 15.12 -19.21 2.74
CA PRO A 106 15.34 -19.39 4.17
C PRO A 106 16.73 -18.95 4.67
N ALA A 107 17.73 -18.94 3.80
CA ALA A 107 19.09 -18.52 4.14
C ALA A 107 19.22 -17.01 4.40
N GLU A 108 18.29 -16.20 3.90
CA GLU A 108 18.29 -14.73 4.02
C GLU A 108 17.45 -14.24 5.21
N LEU A 109 16.67 -15.13 5.86
CA LEU A 109 15.66 -14.78 6.86
C LEU A 109 16.20 -13.91 8.01
N GLU A 110 17.36 -14.27 8.58
CA GLU A 110 17.93 -13.50 9.70
C GLU A 110 18.48 -12.15 9.25
N GLU A 111 19.10 -12.07 8.07
CA GLU A 111 19.59 -10.83 7.48
C GLU A 111 18.42 -9.88 7.17
N ASP A 112 17.36 -10.40 6.59
CA ASP A 112 16.13 -9.65 6.29
C ASP A 112 15.47 -9.10 7.56
N LYS A 113 15.38 -9.92 8.62
CA LYS A 113 14.87 -9.45 9.91
C LYS A 113 15.72 -8.33 10.50
N GLU A 114 17.04 -8.46 10.46
CA GLU A 114 17.91 -7.39 10.96
C GLU A 114 17.77 -6.12 10.13
N ALA A 115 17.65 -6.21 8.80
CA ALA A 115 17.39 -5.05 7.94
C ALA A 115 16.04 -4.37 8.27
N VAL A 116 14.99 -5.15 8.56
CA VAL A 116 13.71 -4.62 9.05
C VAL A 116 13.88 -3.98 10.42
N PHE A 117 14.61 -4.58 11.35
CA PHE A 117 14.85 -4.03 12.69
C PHE A 117 15.70 -2.75 12.66
N GLU A 118 16.61 -2.60 11.71
CA GLU A 118 17.34 -1.34 11.50
C GLU A 118 16.40 -0.20 11.06
N ARG A 119 15.45 -0.49 10.20
CA ARG A 119 14.42 0.48 9.77
C ARG A 119 13.39 0.79 10.86
N PHE A 120 13.09 -0.19 11.70
CA PHE A 120 12.09 -0.10 12.77
C PHE A 120 12.69 -0.47 14.14
N PRO A 121 13.56 0.39 14.73
CA PRO A 121 14.27 0.06 15.98
C PRO A 121 13.34 -0.31 17.14
N ARG A 122 12.14 0.29 17.20
CA ARG A 122 11.13 -0.05 18.22
C ARG A 122 10.64 -1.48 18.11
N LEU A 123 10.59 -2.05 16.93
CA LEU A 123 10.26 -3.47 16.74
C LEU A 123 11.41 -4.37 17.25
N LYS A 124 12.67 -3.97 17.06
CA LYS A 124 13.84 -4.68 17.57
C LYS A 124 13.81 -4.79 19.09
N GLU A 125 13.53 -3.68 19.77
CA GLU A 125 13.40 -3.62 21.25
C GLU A 125 12.32 -4.60 21.77
N ARG A 126 11.31 -4.88 20.93
CA ARG A 126 10.10 -5.63 21.27
C ARG A 126 9.99 -6.96 20.52
N ARG A 127 11.10 -7.47 19.94
CA ARG A 127 11.08 -8.63 19.01
C ARG A 127 10.35 -9.85 19.58
N LYS A 128 10.43 -10.10 20.89
CA LYS A 128 9.76 -11.21 21.59
C LYS A 128 8.39 -10.85 22.18
N GLN A 129 7.95 -9.60 22.05
CA GLN A 129 6.66 -9.14 22.57
C GLN A 129 5.53 -9.65 21.68
N VAL A 130 4.41 -10.04 22.29
CA VAL A 130 3.19 -10.43 21.59
C VAL A 130 2.62 -9.21 20.84
N ALA A 131 2.43 -9.32 19.53
CA ALA A 131 2.12 -8.20 18.65
C ALA A 131 0.77 -7.53 18.97
N GLY A 132 -0.19 -8.27 19.53
CA GLY A 132 -1.46 -7.71 19.97
C GLY A 132 -1.35 -6.68 21.10
N THR A 133 -0.22 -6.64 21.83
CA THR A 133 0.05 -5.71 22.95
C THR A 133 0.80 -4.44 22.52
N LEU A 134 1.18 -4.35 21.25
CA LEU A 134 1.83 -3.17 20.69
C LEU A 134 0.86 -2.00 20.53
N SER A 135 1.38 -0.78 20.58
CA SER A 135 0.63 0.43 20.21
C SER A 135 0.20 0.40 18.74
N GLY A 136 -0.80 1.20 18.37
CA GLY A 136 -1.27 1.27 16.99
C GLY A 136 -0.20 1.61 15.96
N GLY A 137 0.73 2.51 16.29
CA GLY A 137 1.85 2.85 15.41
C GLY A 137 2.85 1.70 15.28
N GLU A 138 3.20 1.04 16.39
CA GLU A 138 4.09 -0.13 16.35
C GLU A 138 3.48 -1.29 15.56
N GLN A 139 2.17 -1.51 15.66
CA GLN A 139 1.45 -2.49 14.84
C GLN A 139 1.50 -2.13 13.35
N GLN A 140 1.40 -0.84 13.01
CA GLN A 140 1.52 -0.38 11.63
C GLN A 140 2.94 -0.60 11.09
N MET A 141 3.96 -0.25 11.88
CA MET A 141 5.37 -0.53 11.55
C MET A 141 5.61 -2.03 11.37
N LEU A 142 5.02 -2.89 12.23
CA LEU A 142 5.12 -4.34 12.10
C LEU A 142 4.45 -4.85 10.81
N ALA A 143 3.28 -4.32 10.44
CA ALA A 143 2.61 -4.70 9.20
C ALA A 143 3.45 -4.33 7.95
N MET A 144 4.09 -3.14 7.96
CA MET A 144 5.01 -2.72 6.91
C MET A 144 6.28 -3.56 6.91
N GLY A 145 6.91 -3.78 8.06
CA GLY A 145 8.09 -4.64 8.20
C GLY A 145 7.83 -6.06 7.68
N ARG A 146 6.70 -6.66 8.06
CA ARG A 146 6.28 -7.96 7.54
C ARG A 146 6.14 -8.00 6.02
N ALA A 147 5.63 -6.94 5.41
CA ALA A 147 5.54 -6.85 3.96
C ALA A 147 6.91 -6.77 3.28
N LEU A 148 7.88 -6.09 3.90
CA LEU A 148 9.25 -5.96 3.39
C LEU A 148 10.01 -7.29 3.40
N MET A 149 9.70 -8.21 4.33
CA MET A 149 10.30 -9.54 4.39
C MET A 149 10.10 -10.38 3.11
N SER A 150 9.18 -10.00 2.23
CA SER A 150 8.96 -10.67 0.93
C SER A 150 9.79 -10.08 -0.21
N HIS A 151 10.68 -9.13 0.03
CA HIS A 151 11.46 -8.38 -0.97
C HIS A 151 10.58 -7.84 -2.12
N PRO A 152 9.56 -7.03 -1.80
CA PRO A 152 8.58 -6.63 -2.79
C PRO A 152 9.19 -5.69 -3.84
N LYS A 153 8.88 -5.93 -5.10
CA LYS A 153 9.12 -4.99 -6.21
C LYS A 153 8.11 -3.85 -6.19
N LEU A 154 6.89 -4.15 -5.73
CA LEU A 154 5.81 -3.18 -5.53
C LEU A 154 5.21 -3.37 -4.14
N LEU A 155 5.30 -2.34 -3.31
CA LEU A 155 4.66 -2.28 -2.00
C LEU A 155 3.35 -1.49 -2.12
N MET A 156 2.23 -2.13 -1.81
CA MET A 156 0.91 -1.50 -1.77
C MET A 156 0.50 -1.23 -0.33
N LEU A 157 0.15 0.02 -0.02
CA LEU A 157 -0.24 0.49 1.30
C LEU A 157 -1.67 1.03 1.28
N ASP A 158 -2.55 0.46 2.10
CA ASP A 158 -3.97 0.83 2.17
C ASP A 158 -4.24 1.62 3.46
N GLU A 159 -4.34 2.94 3.33
CA GLU A 159 -4.58 3.92 4.41
C GLU A 159 -3.65 3.70 5.64
N PRO A 160 -2.31 3.68 5.44
CA PRO A 160 -1.37 3.33 6.50
C PRO A 160 -1.37 4.33 7.67
N SER A 161 -1.83 5.55 7.45
CA SER A 161 -1.91 6.59 8.48
C SER A 161 -3.19 6.57 9.31
N MET A 162 -4.20 5.79 8.90
CA MET A 162 -5.53 5.85 9.49
C MET A 162 -5.55 5.44 10.97
N GLY A 163 -6.19 6.31 11.80
CA GLY A 163 -6.35 6.06 13.23
C GLY A 163 -5.05 6.17 14.05
N LEU A 164 -4.02 6.81 13.52
CA LEU A 164 -2.78 7.11 14.21
C LEU A 164 -2.78 8.54 14.77
N ALA A 165 -2.03 8.75 15.85
CA ALA A 165 -1.76 10.11 16.36
C ALA A 165 -0.88 10.89 15.35
N PRO A 166 -1.00 12.23 15.26
CA PRO A 166 -0.30 13.05 14.25
C PRO A 166 1.20 12.77 14.14
N ILE A 167 1.90 12.65 15.25
CA ILE A 167 3.34 12.34 15.26
C ILE A 167 3.67 10.96 14.63
N LEU A 168 2.78 9.99 14.77
CA LEU A 168 2.94 8.66 14.16
C LEU A 168 2.59 8.68 12.67
N VAL A 169 1.68 9.56 12.25
CA VAL A 169 1.38 9.79 10.82
C VAL A 169 2.64 10.29 10.14
N GLU A 170 3.30 11.33 10.66
CA GLU A 170 4.56 11.85 10.12
C GLU A 170 5.63 10.75 10.02
N GLN A 171 5.81 9.96 11.08
CA GLN A 171 6.76 8.83 11.06
C GLN A 171 6.45 7.80 9.97
N VAL A 172 5.18 7.46 9.75
CA VAL A 172 4.78 6.52 8.69
C VAL A 172 5.13 7.09 7.31
N PHE A 173 4.87 8.38 7.07
CA PHE A 173 5.21 9.01 5.80
C PHE A 173 6.72 9.15 5.59
N ASP A 174 7.50 9.40 6.65
CA ASP A 174 8.97 9.40 6.58
C ASP A 174 9.53 8.02 6.24
N ILE A 175 8.94 6.96 6.81
CA ILE A 175 9.27 5.58 6.45
C ILE A 175 8.96 5.31 4.98
N ILE A 176 7.78 5.72 4.49
CA ILE A 176 7.41 5.55 3.08
C ILE A 176 8.42 6.25 2.16
N ARG A 177 8.82 7.48 2.47
CA ARG A 177 9.89 8.19 1.74
C ARG A 177 11.20 7.40 1.76
N SER A 178 11.63 6.95 2.93
CA SER A 178 12.91 6.21 3.07
C SER A 178 12.91 4.90 2.30
N LEU A 179 11.76 4.23 2.17
CA LEU A 179 11.61 3.02 1.35
C LEU A 179 11.72 3.35 -0.14
N HIS A 180 11.09 4.44 -0.57
CA HIS A 180 11.18 4.93 -1.93
C HIS A 180 12.62 5.34 -2.30
N ASP A 181 13.30 6.11 -1.43
CA ASP A 181 14.69 6.52 -1.63
C ASP A 181 15.65 5.32 -1.71
N ALA A 182 15.28 4.21 -1.08
CA ALA A 182 15.97 2.93 -1.19
C ALA A 182 15.59 2.12 -2.45
N GLY A 183 14.76 2.68 -3.35
CA GLY A 183 14.37 2.09 -4.64
C GLY A 183 13.09 1.26 -4.63
N THR A 184 12.32 1.24 -3.54
CA THR A 184 11.04 0.53 -3.49
C THR A 184 9.97 1.29 -4.27
N THR A 185 9.29 0.62 -5.22
CA THR A 185 8.11 1.18 -5.89
C THR A 185 6.89 1.09 -4.98
N ILE A 186 6.11 2.16 -4.87
CA ILE A 186 5.01 2.23 -3.89
C ILE A 186 3.70 2.64 -4.57
N LEU A 187 2.64 1.89 -4.30
CA LEU A 187 1.26 2.28 -4.58
C LEU A 187 0.56 2.57 -3.25
N LEU A 188 0.34 3.84 -2.98
CA LEU A 188 -0.23 4.34 -1.74
C LEU A 188 -1.72 4.68 -1.94
N VAL A 189 -2.56 4.19 -1.07
CA VAL A 189 -3.95 4.64 -0.94
C VAL A 189 -4.07 5.42 0.36
N GLU A 190 -4.57 6.65 0.28
CA GLU A 190 -4.74 7.52 1.44
C GLU A 190 -5.99 8.38 1.34
N GLN A 191 -6.52 8.72 2.51
CA GLN A 191 -7.55 9.74 2.67
C GLN A 191 -6.92 11.11 2.96
N ASN A 192 -5.77 11.14 3.65
CA ASN A 192 -5.00 12.36 3.89
C ASN A 192 -4.28 12.79 2.59
N ALA A 193 -5.02 13.54 1.75
CA ALA A 193 -4.54 13.94 0.45
C ALA A 193 -3.30 14.85 0.53
N GLU A 194 -3.21 15.72 1.54
CA GLU A 194 -2.08 16.63 1.72
C GLU A 194 -0.77 15.86 1.88
N MET A 195 -0.73 14.95 2.84
CA MET A 195 0.46 14.14 3.12
C MET A 195 0.81 13.22 1.93
N ALA A 196 -0.20 12.61 1.30
CA ALA A 196 0.00 11.72 0.17
C ALA A 196 0.57 12.47 -1.05
N LEU A 197 0.02 13.64 -1.40
CA LEU A 197 0.49 14.45 -2.53
C LEU A 197 1.89 15.04 -2.29
N ALA A 198 2.27 15.29 -1.02
CA ALA A 198 3.59 15.82 -0.67
C ALA A 198 4.74 14.85 -0.97
N ILE A 199 4.46 13.55 -1.08
CA ILE A 199 5.47 12.51 -1.35
C ILE A 199 5.28 11.80 -2.69
N ALA A 200 4.15 12.01 -3.36
CA ALA A 200 3.81 11.29 -4.59
C ALA A 200 4.46 11.91 -5.83
N ASP A 201 5.05 11.08 -6.68
CA ASP A 201 5.45 11.47 -8.05
C ASP A 201 4.22 11.69 -8.91
N ARG A 202 3.22 10.80 -8.79
CA ARG A 202 1.97 10.84 -9.53
C ARG A 202 0.79 10.48 -8.64
N ALA A 203 -0.36 11.12 -8.92
CA ALA A 203 -1.57 10.84 -8.17
C ALA A 203 -2.80 10.73 -9.07
N TYR A 204 -3.74 9.90 -8.65
CA TYR A 204 -5.05 9.72 -9.24
C TYR A 204 -6.11 10.02 -8.17
N VAL A 205 -6.99 10.96 -8.46
CA VAL A 205 -8.12 11.32 -7.60
C VAL A 205 -9.32 10.48 -7.98
N LEU A 206 -9.83 9.70 -7.04
CA LEU A 206 -10.98 8.83 -7.25
C LEU A 206 -12.25 9.46 -6.67
N GLU A 207 -13.29 9.50 -7.49
CA GLU A 207 -14.64 9.91 -7.09
C GLU A 207 -15.66 8.88 -7.58
N THR A 208 -16.48 8.36 -6.68
CA THR A 208 -17.56 7.42 -6.98
C THR A 208 -17.18 6.27 -7.92
N GLY A 209 -15.96 5.73 -7.73
CA GLY A 209 -15.43 4.59 -8.48
C GLY A 209 -14.79 4.93 -9.82
N ARG A 210 -14.51 6.21 -10.11
CA ARG A 210 -13.86 6.67 -11.35
C ARG A 210 -12.64 7.52 -11.03
N VAL A 211 -11.69 7.58 -11.93
CA VAL A 211 -10.63 8.61 -11.90
C VAL A 211 -11.23 9.92 -12.40
N ALA A 212 -11.30 10.90 -11.50
CA ALA A 212 -11.78 12.24 -11.81
C ALA A 212 -10.66 13.13 -12.37
N ILE A 213 -9.47 13.08 -11.76
CA ILE A 213 -8.31 13.88 -12.12
C ILE A 213 -7.05 13.02 -11.90
N SER A 214 -6.03 13.24 -12.73
CA SER A 214 -4.70 12.68 -12.55
C SER A 214 -3.63 13.68 -12.91
N GLY A 215 -2.46 13.58 -12.30
CA GLY A 215 -1.32 14.47 -12.57
C GLY A 215 -0.17 14.14 -11.64
N THR A 216 0.87 14.96 -11.63
CA THR A 216 1.94 14.86 -10.65
C THR A 216 1.43 15.29 -9.27
N GLY A 217 2.05 14.75 -8.18
CA GLY A 217 1.71 15.16 -6.82
C GLY A 217 1.80 16.68 -6.64
N ALA A 218 2.86 17.29 -7.17
CA ALA A 218 3.08 18.73 -7.10
C ALA A 218 2.03 19.58 -7.86
N GLU A 219 1.57 19.13 -9.03
CA GLU A 219 0.50 19.80 -9.79
C GLU A 219 -0.83 19.72 -9.04
N LEU A 220 -1.18 18.54 -8.53
CA LEU A 220 -2.45 18.34 -7.85
C LEU A 220 -2.49 19.06 -6.49
N ALA A 221 -1.37 19.12 -5.77
CA ALA A 221 -1.27 19.88 -4.51
C ALA A 221 -1.50 21.40 -4.69
N ARG A 222 -1.20 21.93 -5.88
CA ARG A 222 -1.43 23.34 -6.24
C ARG A 222 -2.81 23.62 -6.84
N SER A 223 -3.53 22.58 -7.24
CA SER A 223 -4.84 22.70 -7.88
C SER A 223 -5.87 23.27 -6.89
N GLU A 224 -6.51 24.39 -7.26
CA GLU A 224 -7.56 25.02 -6.45
C GLU A 224 -8.75 24.06 -6.23
N GLN A 225 -9.09 23.25 -7.23
CA GLN A 225 -10.14 22.24 -7.14
C GLN A 225 -9.81 21.19 -6.07
N ILE A 226 -8.57 20.68 -6.05
CA ILE A 226 -8.13 19.68 -5.09
C ILE A 226 -8.03 20.29 -3.69
N ARG A 227 -7.52 21.51 -3.59
CA ARG A 227 -7.44 22.24 -2.31
C ARG A 227 -8.81 22.39 -1.66
N LYS A 228 -9.80 22.85 -2.41
CA LYS A 228 -11.18 23.02 -1.91
C LYS A 228 -11.86 21.69 -1.54
N ALA A 229 -11.61 20.62 -2.30
CA ALA A 229 -12.29 19.34 -2.13
C ALA A 229 -11.63 18.44 -1.05
N TYR A 230 -10.31 18.52 -0.88
CA TYR A 230 -9.55 17.51 -0.12
C TYR A 230 -8.51 18.08 0.85
N LEU A 231 -8.10 19.38 0.75
CA LEU A 231 -7.03 19.97 1.56
C LEU A 231 -7.54 21.01 2.58
N GLY A 232 -8.85 21.19 2.73
CA GLY A 232 -9.43 22.09 3.72
C GLY A 232 -9.20 23.57 3.41
N GLY A 233 -9.36 23.98 2.16
CA GLY A 233 -9.22 25.37 1.70
C GLY A 233 -10.32 26.28 2.16
#